data_46133c7b8d6e5447a5a8e2cae9fcf309
#
_entry.id   46133c7b8d6e5447a5a8e2cae9fcf309
#
_cell.length_a   1.000
_cell.length_b   1.000
_cell.length_c   1.000
_cell.angle_alpha   90.00
_cell.angle_beta   90.00
_cell.angle_gamma   90.00
#
_symmetry.space_group_name_H-M   'P 1'
#
loop_
_entity.id
_entity.type
_entity.pdbx_description
1 polymer ?
#
loop_
_entity_poly.entity_id
_entity_poly.type
_entity_poly.pdbx_seq_one_letter_code
_entity_poly.pdbx_strand_id
1 'polypeptide(L)'
;MANRVRPITVTEVDRRELERLQRASSIRAGVNRRARAVLLMAHGLSGVEIATRTGYTVVQVSRLRRRFAEGGVAGLQERPRAGRPPTVTARQRARIVALTLRAPEPGTTHWTTRDLARRTGVSHTTVHRIWRAHALQPHRVTTFKFTTDPDAAEKIEDVVGLYLHPPTHAVVLCLDEKTQIQALSRTQPLLPLRPGLPARQTHDYRRNGLTSLYAALEVASGRVLGECRPRHTGADFLAFLTRLARVYRGRELHVVVDNSSTHSTPAVQAWLAAHPTVQLHVTPTGASWLNMIEAWFGILTRKSVRRGSFETVRALIQHIERYIAHWNDHPTPFVWTKTPADIIAKAVRRGR
;
A
#
# COMPACT_ATOMS: atom_id res chain seq x y z
N MET A 1 33.46 64.34 5.60
CA MET A 1 33.76 63.45 6.74
C MET A 1 33.14 62.09 6.48
N ALA A 2 33.95 61.05 6.28
CA ALA A 2 33.45 59.70 6.05
C ALA A 2 32.74 59.20 7.31
N ASN A 3 31.44 58.87 7.18
CA ASN A 3 30.61 58.36 8.24
C ASN A 3 31.17 56.98 8.68
N ARG A 4 31.98 56.96 9.74
CA ARG A 4 32.58 55.72 10.31
C ARG A 4 31.45 54.84 10.81
N VAL A 5 31.21 53.80 10.05
CA VAL A 5 30.22 52.79 10.43
C VAL A 5 30.70 52.08 11.69
N ARG A 6 29.90 52.08 12.78
CA ARG A 6 30.25 51.37 14.02
C ARG A 6 30.44 49.86 13.67
N PRO A 7 31.57 49.25 14.06
CA PRO A 7 31.79 47.83 13.84
C PRO A 7 30.72 47.02 14.57
N ILE A 8 30.34 45.89 14.00
CA ILE A 8 29.44 44.92 14.67
C ILE A 8 30.31 43.95 15.47
N THR A 9 29.88 43.62 16.67
CA THR A 9 30.51 42.58 17.45
C THR A 9 30.07 41.25 16.96
N VAL A 10 31.01 40.40 16.49
CA VAL A 10 30.74 39.01 16.04
C VAL A 10 31.52 38.12 17.01
N THR A 11 30.79 37.21 17.68
CA THR A 11 31.43 36.23 18.57
C THR A 11 32.27 35.26 17.79
N GLU A 12 33.20 34.57 18.42
CA GLU A 12 34.03 33.57 17.76
C GLU A 12 33.18 32.38 17.21
N VAL A 13 32.13 32.05 17.90
CA VAL A 13 31.16 31.02 17.45
C VAL A 13 30.43 31.47 16.18
N ASP A 14 29.91 32.70 16.18
CA ASP A 14 29.25 33.27 15.01
C ASP A 14 30.21 33.40 13.82
N ARG A 15 31.44 33.77 14.07
CA ARG A 15 32.47 33.89 13.03
C ARG A 15 32.70 32.56 12.30
N ARG A 16 32.94 31.49 13.05
CA ARG A 16 33.11 30.13 12.49
C ARG A 16 31.91 29.70 11.68
N GLU A 17 30.70 29.94 12.18
CA GLU A 17 29.47 29.59 11.47
C GLU A 17 29.27 30.43 10.21
N LEU A 18 29.57 31.75 10.22
CA LEU A 18 29.52 32.62 9.04
C LEU A 18 30.52 32.18 7.97
N GLU A 19 31.75 31.81 8.36
CA GLU A 19 32.75 31.26 7.45
C GLU A 19 32.31 29.92 6.84
N ARG A 20 31.70 29.04 7.66
CA ARG A 20 31.13 27.81 7.17
C ARG A 20 30.04 28.07 6.13
N LEU A 21 29.12 28.99 6.40
CA LEU A 21 28.07 29.40 5.48
C LEU A 21 28.62 30.03 4.18
N GLN A 22 29.76 30.71 4.25
CA GLN A 22 30.39 31.28 3.08
C GLN A 22 31.07 30.24 2.17
N ARG A 23 31.66 29.19 2.76
CA ARG A 23 32.38 28.12 2.02
C ARG A 23 31.45 27.05 1.44
N ALA A 24 30.27 26.86 2.02
CA ALA A 24 29.36 25.78 1.66
C ALA A 24 28.72 26.03 0.30
N SER A 25 28.95 25.12 -0.65
CA SER A 25 28.39 25.15 -2.03
C SER A 25 26.90 24.77 -2.08
N SER A 26 26.40 24.04 -1.08
CA SER A 26 24.99 23.57 -1.00
C SER A 26 24.02 24.59 -0.41
N ILE A 27 24.51 25.74 0.04
CA ILE A 27 23.68 26.77 0.67
C ILE A 27 23.12 27.73 -0.38
N ARG A 28 21.88 28.21 -0.15
CA ARG A 28 21.27 29.22 -1.02
C ARG A 28 22.18 30.44 -1.17
N ALA A 29 22.44 30.86 -2.39
CA ALA A 29 23.34 32.00 -2.73
C ALA A 29 23.02 33.28 -1.91
N GLY A 30 21.74 33.51 -1.55
CA GLY A 30 21.34 34.63 -0.72
C GLY A 30 21.87 34.57 0.72
N VAL A 31 21.95 33.36 1.33
CA VAL A 31 22.49 33.19 2.68
C VAL A 31 23.99 33.36 2.68
N ASN A 32 24.70 32.75 1.70
CA ASN A 32 26.13 32.91 1.49
C ASN A 32 26.49 34.39 1.35
N ARG A 33 25.80 35.14 0.49
CA ARG A 33 26.03 36.58 0.27
C ARG A 33 25.80 37.38 1.56
N ARG A 34 24.81 37.05 2.38
CA ARG A 34 24.56 37.70 3.68
C ARG A 34 25.67 37.42 4.67
N ALA A 35 26.10 36.15 4.77
CA ALA A 35 27.23 35.78 5.64
C ALA A 35 28.50 36.56 5.27
N ARG A 36 28.83 36.62 3.96
CA ARG A 36 29.97 37.42 3.47
C ARG A 36 29.86 38.90 3.85
N ALA A 37 28.68 39.50 3.71
CA ALA A 37 28.46 40.88 4.07
C ALA A 37 28.70 41.15 5.57
N VAL A 38 28.26 40.24 6.44
CA VAL A 38 28.43 40.33 7.91
C VAL A 38 29.94 40.20 8.27
N LEU A 39 30.64 39.27 7.67
CA LEU A 39 32.07 39.14 7.89
C LEU A 39 32.84 40.42 7.46
N LEU A 40 32.48 41.04 6.35
CA LEU A 40 33.05 42.33 5.92
C LEU A 40 32.69 43.47 6.91
N MET A 41 31.49 43.47 7.51
CA MET A 41 31.13 44.42 8.60
C MET A 41 32.00 44.22 9.82
N ALA A 42 32.27 42.97 10.22
CA ALA A 42 33.15 42.65 11.32
C ALA A 42 34.60 43.12 11.14
N HIS A 43 35.08 43.17 9.87
CA HIS A 43 36.36 43.73 9.51
C HIS A 43 36.36 45.27 9.43
N GLY A 44 35.28 45.93 9.76
CA GLY A 44 35.20 47.39 9.84
C GLY A 44 35.03 48.11 8.51
N LEU A 45 34.71 47.39 7.39
CA LEU A 45 34.49 48.03 6.11
C LEU A 45 33.27 48.96 6.13
N SER A 46 33.32 50.02 5.34
CA SER A 46 32.21 50.94 5.17
C SER A 46 31.02 50.29 4.46
N GLY A 47 29.81 50.82 4.66
CA GLY A 47 28.62 50.33 4.01
C GLY A 47 28.66 50.41 2.49
N VAL A 48 29.42 51.37 1.94
CA VAL A 48 29.63 51.53 0.49
C VAL A 48 30.54 50.42 -0.05
N GLU A 49 31.66 50.18 0.64
CA GLU A 49 32.62 49.10 0.24
C GLU A 49 31.98 47.72 0.29
N ILE A 50 31.15 47.45 1.33
CA ILE A 50 30.40 46.20 1.47
C ILE A 50 29.38 46.08 0.34
N ALA A 51 28.66 47.14 0.01
CA ALA A 51 27.68 47.17 -1.08
C ALA A 51 28.38 46.80 -2.41
N THR A 52 29.51 47.40 -2.72
CA THR A 52 30.30 47.13 -3.93
C THR A 52 30.77 45.67 -3.98
N ARG A 53 31.29 45.12 -2.87
CA ARG A 53 31.85 43.74 -2.82
C ARG A 53 30.81 42.65 -2.78
N THR A 54 29.56 42.96 -2.39
CA THR A 54 28.51 41.98 -2.23
C THR A 54 27.34 42.14 -3.20
N GLY A 55 27.28 43.22 -3.96
CA GLY A 55 26.17 43.57 -4.86
C GLY A 55 24.88 43.95 -4.11
N TYR A 56 24.99 44.34 -2.84
CA TYR A 56 23.87 44.93 -2.08
C TYR A 56 23.84 46.45 -2.27
N THR A 57 22.72 47.07 -1.97
CA THR A 57 22.63 48.51 -1.76
C THR A 57 23.05 48.87 -0.34
N VAL A 58 23.50 50.09 -0.08
CA VAL A 58 23.86 50.57 1.25
C VAL A 58 22.69 50.40 2.25
N VAL A 59 21.45 50.60 1.78
CA VAL A 59 20.27 50.38 2.59
C VAL A 59 20.09 48.90 2.97
N GLN A 60 20.39 47.99 2.05
CA GLN A 60 20.33 46.55 2.33
C GLN A 60 21.42 46.15 3.33
N VAL A 61 22.62 46.70 3.21
CA VAL A 61 23.72 46.50 4.16
C VAL A 61 23.28 46.95 5.58
N SER A 62 22.68 48.13 5.70
CA SER A 62 22.17 48.64 6.99
C SER A 62 21.08 47.77 7.58
N ARG A 63 20.12 47.31 6.76
CA ARG A 63 19.08 46.37 7.21
C ARG A 63 19.65 45.03 7.65
N LEU A 64 20.68 44.53 6.95
CA LEU A 64 21.33 43.28 7.30
C LEU A 64 22.09 43.39 8.62
N ARG A 65 22.76 44.54 8.87
CA ARG A 65 23.39 44.84 10.15
C ARG A 65 22.40 44.72 11.29
N ARG A 66 21.25 45.39 11.19
CA ARG A 66 20.21 45.35 12.21
C ARG A 66 19.69 43.91 12.43
N ARG A 67 19.44 43.16 11.37
CA ARG A 67 18.99 41.76 11.44
C ARG A 67 19.99 40.86 12.15
N PHE A 68 21.28 41.07 11.91
CA PHE A 68 22.31 40.30 12.58
C PHE A 68 22.43 40.71 14.07
N ALA A 69 22.36 42.00 14.36
CA ALA A 69 22.37 42.47 15.75
C ALA A 69 21.18 41.95 16.58
N GLU A 70 20.02 41.81 15.98
CA GLU A 70 18.80 41.31 16.63
C GLU A 70 18.74 39.79 16.75
N GLY A 71 19.24 39.04 15.79
CA GLY A 71 19.03 37.61 15.69
C GLY A 71 20.28 36.77 15.36
N GLY A 72 21.48 37.34 15.43
CA GLY A 72 22.73 36.64 15.10
C GLY A 72 22.71 35.99 13.75
N VAL A 73 23.38 34.84 13.62
CA VAL A 73 23.43 34.06 12.37
C VAL A 73 22.05 33.57 11.94
N ALA A 74 21.16 33.23 12.86
CA ALA A 74 19.78 32.84 12.55
C ALA A 74 19.00 33.97 11.85
N GLY A 75 19.29 35.24 12.17
CA GLY A 75 18.72 36.41 11.51
C GLY A 75 19.05 36.52 10.02
N LEU A 76 20.05 35.78 9.53
CA LEU A 76 20.44 35.76 8.12
C LEU A 76 19.59 34.84 7.24
N GLN A 77 18.79 33.95 7.83
CA GLN A 77 17.90 33.07 7.10
C GLN A 77 16.81 33.85 6.36
N GLU A 78 16.31 33.30 5.26
CA GLU A 78 15.18 33.91 4.56
C GLU A 78 13.90 33.76 5.38
N ARG A 79 13.22 34.87 5.63
CA ARG A 79 11.89 34.82 6.21
C ARG A 79 10.91 34.25 5.19
N PRO A 80 9.99 33.36 5.60
CA PRO A 80 8.93 32.91 4.72
C PRO A 80 8.17 34.12 4.16
N ARG A 81 7.98 34.16 2.84
CA ARG A 81 7.16 35.19 2.22
C ARG A 81 5.69 34.83 2.44
N ALA A 82 4.84 35.80 2.74
CA ALA A 82 3.41 35.57 2.97
C ALA A 82 2.68 34.97 1.75
N GLY A 83 3.28 35.08 0.57
CA GLY A 83 2.67 34.57 -0.65
C GLY A 83 1.35 35.31 -1.02
N ARG A 84 0.64 34.77 -2.00
CA ARG A 84 -0.69 35.25 -2.36
C ARG A 84 -1.68 34.81 -1.28
N PRO A 85 -2.51 35.71 -0.73
CA PRO A 85 -3.55 35.33 0.22
C PRO A 85 -4.45 34.20 -0.33
N PRO A 86 -4.83 33.22 0.50
CA PRO A 86 -5.70 32.15 0.09
C PRO A 86 -7.06 32.71 -0.37
N THR A 87 -7.48 32.40 -1.60
CA THR A 87 -8.81 32.79 -2.13
C THR A 87 -9.95 32.02 -1.50
N VAL A 88 -9.67 30.87 -0.89
CA VAL A 88 -10.65 30.00 -0.22
C VAL A 88 -10.48 30.12 1.29
N THR A 89 -11.52 30.60 1.96
CA THR A 89 -11.53 30.80 3.41
C THR A 89 -11.49 29.47 4.18
N ALA A 90 -11.11 29.53 5.46
CA ALA A 90 -11.15 28.35 6.36
C ALA A 90 -12.57 27.76 6.45
N ARG A 91 -13.59 28.63 6.52
CA ARG A 91 -15.02 28.22 6.54
C ARG A 91 -15.43 27.48 5.27
N GLN A 92 -14.99 27.95 4.09
CA GLN A 92 -15.27 27.26 2.82
C GLN A 92 -14.57 25.91 2.76
N ARG A 93 -13.31 25.78 3.23
CA ARG A 93 -12.60 24.49 3.33
C ARG A 93 -13.34 23.50 4.22
N ALA A 94 -13.74 23.94 5.43
CA ALA A 94 -14.50 23.11 6.34
C ALA A 94 -15.83 22.65 5.74
N ARG A 95 -16.55 23.53 5.01
CA ARG A 95 -17.77 23.18 4.30
C ARG A 95 -17.54 22.11 3.23
N ILE A 96 -16.46 22.23 2.44
CA ILE A 96 -16.11 21.25 1.41
C ILE A 96 -15.84 19.88 2.04
N VAL A 97 -15.07 19.80 3.14
CA VAL A 97 -14.82 18.58 3.89
C VAL A 97 -16.13 17.99 4.42
N ALA A 98 -16.96 18.78 5.07
CA ALA A 98 -18.24 18.33 5.61
C ALA A 98 -19.19 17.79 4.53
N LEU A 99 -19.26 18.44 3.37
CA LEU A 99 -20.06 17.96 2.24
C LEU A 99 -19.49 16.64 1.67
N THR A 100 -18.17 16.51 1.60
CA THR A 100 -17.52 15.27 1.12
C THR A 100 -17.87 14.05 1.97
N LEU A 101 -18.04 14.25 3.28
CA LEU A 101 -18.38 13.18 4.24
C LEU A 101 -19.88 12.82 4.28
N ARG A 102 -20.73 13.63 3.62
CA ARG A 102 -22.17 13.33 3.50
C ARG A 102 -22.43 12.53 2.23
N ALA A 103 -23.59 11.85 2.21
CA ALA A 103 -24.07 11.22 1.00
C ALA A 103 -24.12 12.21 -0.16
N PRO A 104 -23.72 11.83 -1.38
CA PRO A 104 -23.84 12.65 -2.57
C PRO A 104 -25.32 12.79 -2.97
N GLU A 105 -25.57 13.51 -4.07
CA GLU A 105 -26.92 13.67 -4.61
C GLU A 105 -27.53 12.33 -5.04
N PRO A 106 -28.88 12.19 -5.00
CA PRO A 106 -29.55 10.97 -5.41
C PRO A 106 -29.08 10.48 -6.79
N GLY A 107 -28.88 9.19 -6.92
CA GLY A 107 -28.41 8.56 -8.15
C GLY A 107 -26.88 8.51 -8.32
N THR A 108 -26.10 9.06 -7.38
CA THR A 108 -24.64 8.93 -7.36
C THR A 108 -24.14 8.20 -6.12
N THR A 109 -23.01 7.51 -6.24
CA THR A 109 -22.45 6.68 -5.14
C THR A 109 -21.37 7.42 -4.35
N HIS A 110 -20.75 8.45 -4.92
CA HIS A 110 -19.67 9.22 -4.29
C HIS A 110 -19.54 10.59 -4.94
N TRP A 111 -18.93 11.51 -4.22
CA TRP A 111 -18.59 12.83 -4.73
C TRP A 111 -17.42 12.75 -5.70
N THR A 112 -17.55 13.43 -6.86
CA THR A 112 -16.39 13.75 -7.70
C THR A 112 -15.90 15.16 -7.39
N THR A 113 -14.65 15.46 -7.75
CA THR A 113 -14.11 16.84 -7.59
C THR A 113 -14.90 17.87 -8.38
N ARG A 114 -15.46 17.47 -9.53
CA ARG A 114 -16.26 18.35 -10.40
C ARG A 114 -17.64 18.65 -9.82
N ASP A 115 -18.29 17.62 -9.26
CA ASP A 115 -19.61 17.80 -8.65
C ASP A 115 -19.53 18.70 -7.42
N LEU A 116 -18.54 18.46 -6.57
CA LEU A 116 -18.33 19.29 -5.40
C LEU A 116 -17.89 20.73 -5.76
N ALA A 117 -17.13 20.88 -6.83
CA ALA A 117 -16.76 22.19 -7.38
C ALA A 117 -18.01 22.97 -7.80
N ARG A 118 -18.93 22.37 -8.56
CA ARG A 118 -20.23 22.97 -8.95
C ARG A 118 -21.05 23.36 -7.72
N ARG A 119 -21.10 22.48 -6.71
CA ARG A 119 -21.90 22.68 -5.50
C ARG A 119 -21.36 23.80 -4.59
N THR A 120 -20.05 24.04 -4.61
CA THR A 120 -19.37 24.95 -3.66
C THR A 120 -18.86 26.23 -4.31
N GLY A 121 -18.91 26.34 -5.63
CA GLY A 121 -18.45 27.55 -6.36
C GLY A 121 -16.91 27.69 -6.40
N VAL A 122 -16.14 26.61 -6.14
CA VAL A 122 -14.68 26.63 -6.23
C VAL A 122 -14.20 25.76 -7.39
N SER A 123 -12.94 25.92 -7.82
CA SER A 123 -12.39 25.08 -8.88
C SER A 123 -12.19 23.63 -8.42
N HIS A 124 -12.34 22.68 -9.34
CA HIS A 124 -12.11 21.25 -9.06
C HIS A 124 -10.68 20.95 -8.57
N THR A 125 -9.69 21.71 -9.01
CA THR A 125 -8.32 21.63 -8.52
C THR A 125 -8.18 22.08 -7.06
N THR A 126 -9.00 23.04 -6.64
CA THR A 126 -9.08 23.46 -5.23
C THR A 126 -9.71 22.37 -4.37
N VAL A 127 -10.82 21.76 -4.82
CA VAL A 127 -11.42 20.60 -4.15
C VAL A 127 -10.39 19.46 -4.02
N HIS A 128 -9.69 19.13 -5.11
CA HIS A 128 -8.66 18.09 -5.08
C HIS A 128 -7.54 18.37 -4.06
N ARG A 129 -7.06 19.63 -3.99
CA ARG A 129 -6.04 20.02 -2.99
C ARG A 129 -6.55 19.88 -1.55
N ILE A 130 -7.82 20.25 -1.31
CA ILE A 130 -8.45 20.09 0.01
C ILE A 130 -8.57 18.62 0.36
N TRP A 131 -9.07 17.78 -0.54
CA TRP A 131 -9.15 16.34 -0.32
C TRP A 131 -7.80 15.71 0.00
N ARG A 132 -6.77 16.08 -0.76
CA ARG A 132 -5.39 15.60 -0.51
C ARG A 132 -4.87 16.03 0.86
N ALA A 133 -5.12 17.29 1.27
CA ALA A 133 -4.69 17.80 2.58
C ALA A 133 -5.40 17.10 3.76
N HIS A 134 -6.61 16.58 3.55
CA HIS A 134 -7.41 15.85 4.55
C HIS A 134 -7.41 14.33 4.33
N ALA A 135 -6.56 13.79 3.44
CA ALA A 135 -6.50 12.37 3.07
C ALA A 135 -7.86 11.78 2.62
N LEU A 136 -8.77 12.60 2.07
CA LEU A 136 -10.08 12.18 1.59
C LEU A 136 -9.95 11.58 0.18
N GLN A 137 -10.51 10.39 -0.02
CA GLN A 137 -10.48 9.66 -1.28
C GLN A 137 -11.86 9.05 -1.59
N PRO A 138 -12.89 9.85 -1.91
CA PRO A 138 -14.27 9.36 -2.09
C PRO A 138 -14.42 8.33 -3.21
N HIS A 139 -13.53 8.35 -4.20
CA HIS A 139 -13.48 7.40 -5.33
C HIS A 139 -12.90 6.03 -4.97
N ARG A 140 -12.35 5.88 -3.76
CA ARG A 140 -11.78 4.61 -3.28
C ARG A 140 -12.71 3.97 -2.28
N VAL A 141 -13.08 2.74 -2.57
CA VAL A 141 -13.80 1.86 -1.65
C VAL A 141 -12.84 0.74 -1.28
N THR A 142 -12.64 0.54 0.02
CA THR A 142 -11.99 -0.65 0.54
C THR A 142 -13.05 -1.54 1.13
N THR A 143 -13.11 -2.78 0.68
CA THR A 143 -14.01 -3.78 1.25
C THR A 143 -13.45 -4.26 2.59
N PHE A 144 -14.32 -4.38 3.57
CA PHE A 144 -14.04 -5.09 4.81
C PHE A 144 -15.27 -5.94 5.12
N LYS A 145 -15.07 -7.04 5.83
CA LYS A 145 -16.16 -7.88 6.31
C LYS A 145 -15.96 -8.09 7.80
N PHE A 146 -16.98 -7.83 8.59
CA PHE A 146 -17.02 -8.26 9.98
C PHE A 146 -17.43 -9.72 10.02
N THR A 147 -16.78 -10.49 10.85
CA THR A 147 -17.25 -11.84 11.14
C THR A 147 -18.43 -11.75 12.09
N THR A 148 -19.45 -12.57 11.85
CA THR A 148 -20.58 -12.81 12.74
C THR A 148 -20.41 -14.15 13.50
N ASP A 149 -19.25 -14.78 13.35
CA ASP A 149 -18.90 -16.04 13.98
C ASP A 149 -18.70 -15.82 15.50
N PRO A 150 -19.46 -16.48 16.36
CA PRO A 150 -19.31 -16.33 17.82
C PRO A 150 -17.94 -16.78 18.31
N ASP A 151 -17.33 -17.80 17.66
CA ASP A 151 -16.05 -18.38 18.02
C ASP A 151 -14.89 -17.75 17.26
N ALA A 152 -15.11 -16.55 16.68
CA ALA A 152 -14.12 -15.90 15.82
C ALA A 152 -12.76 -15.67 16.51
N ALA A 153 -12.76 -15.32 17.79
CA ALA A 153 -11.53 -15.04 18.52
C ALA A 153 -10.69 -16.33 18.66
N GLU A 154 -11.31 -17.43 19.06
CA GLU A 154 -10.65 -18.72 19.21
C GLU A 154 -10.08 -19.24 17.88
N LYS A 155 -10.88 -19.19 16.81
CA LYS A 155 -10.44 -19.57 15.46
C LYS A 155 -9.31 -18.69 14.91
N ILE A 156 -9.31 -17.38 15.23
CA ILE A 156 -8.20 -16.49 14.87
C ILE A 156 -6.94 -16.85 15.64
N GLU A 157 -7.04 -17.12 16.94
CA GLU A 157 -5.90 -17.54 17.76
C GLU A 157 -5.30 -18.85 17.28
N ASP A 158 -6.14 -19.83 16.95
CA ASP A 158 -5.73 -21.13 16.42
C ASP A 158 -4.98 -20.97 15.08
N VAL A 159 -5.62 -20.37 14.07
CA VAL A 159 -5.03 -20.23 12.74
C VAL A 159 -3.78 -19.35 12.73
N VAL A 160 -3.81 -18.23 13.42
CA VAL A 160 -2.65 -17.31 13.46
C VAL A 160 -1.53 -17.91 14.31
N GLY A 161 -1.87 -18.68 15.35
CA GLY A 161 -0.93 -19.44 16.14
C GLY A 161 -0.09 -20.39 15.29
N LEU A 162 -0.72 -21.13 14.37
CA LEU A 162 -0.03 -22.01 13.41
C LEU A 162 0.93 -21.27 12.47
N TYR A 163 0.62 -20.02 12.11
CA TYR A 163 1.48 -19.22 11.24
C TYR A 163 2.70 -18.65 11.97
N LEU A 164 2.52 -18.23 13.23
CA LEU A 164 3.58 -17.62 14.03
C LEU A 164 4.47 -18.67 14.70
N HIS A 165 3.87 -19.78 15.10
CA HIS A 165 4.52 -20.85 15.86
C HIS A 165 4.14 -22.22 15.31
N PRO A 166 4.56 -22.56 14.06
CA PRO A 166 4.22 -23.85 13.48
C PRO A 166 4.83 -25.00 14.29
N PRO A 167 4.11 -26.12 14.48
CA PRO A 167 4.65 -27.28 15.17
C PRO A 167 5.89 -27.85 14.46
N THR A 168 6.92 -28.25 15.23
CA THR A 168 8.25 -28.56 14.70
C THR A 168 8.28 -29.75 13.73
N HIS A 169 7.35 -30.71 13.88
CA HIS A 169 7.32 -31.95 13.07
C HIS A 169 6.10 -32.04 12.15
N ALA A 170 5.28 -31.01 12.10
CA ALA A 170 4.07 -30.95 11.28
C ALA A 170 4.28 -30.11 10.01
N VAL A 171 3.36 -30.28 9.07
CA VAL A 171 3.26 -29.44 7.87
C VAL A 171 2.01 -28.60 8.01
N VAL A 172 2.15 -27.28 7.93
CA VAL A 172 1.02 -26.35 7.90
C VAL A 172 0.70 -26.01 6.45
N LEU A 173 -0.52 -26.31 6.02
CA LEU A 173 -1.04 -26.09 4.69
C LEU A 173 -2.20 -25.10 4.75
N CYS A 174 -2.23 -24.15 3.81
CA CYS A 174 -3.41 -23.32 3.54
C CYS A 174 -4.10 -23.85 2.29
N LEU A 175 -5.30 -24.39 2.42
CA LEU A 175 -6.08 -25.01 1.33
C LEU A 175 -7.33 -24.20 1.04
N ASP A 176 -7.65 -24.03 -0.24
CA ASP A 176 -8.87 -23.39 -0.71
C ASP A 176 -9.15 -23.69 -2.18
N GLU A 177 -10.33 -23.31 -2.67
CA GLU A 177 -10.76 -23.47 -4.07
C GLU A 177 -10.91 -22.14 -4.78
N LYS A 178 -10.15 -21.97 -5.84
CA LYS A 178 -10.43 -20.92 -6.81
C LYS A 178 -11.44 -21.42 -7.82
N THR A 179 -12.69 -21.10 -7.58
CA THR A 179 -13.80 -21.55 -8.41
C THR A 179 -13.95 -20.73 -9.70
N GLN A 180 -14.64 -21.30 -10.69
CA GLN A 180 -15.11 -20.65 -11.91
C GLN A 180 -14.01 -19.90 -12.71
N ILE A 181 -12.81 -20.47 -12.82
CA ILE A 181 -11.77 -19.94 -13.69
C ILE A 181 -12.20 -20.15 -15.13
N GLN A 182 -12.43 -19.07 -15.87
CA GLN A 182 -12.97 -19.13 -17.24
C GLN A 182 -11.85 -19.26 -18.27
N ALA A 183 -12.02 -20.21 -19.22
CA ALA A 183 -11.23 -20.26 -20.43
C ALA A 183 -11.77 -19.22 -21.41
N LEU A 184 -11.13 -18.07 -21.46
CA LEU A 184 -11.49 -16.96 -22.34
C LEU A 184 -10.52 -16.92 -23.52
N SER A 185 -11.02 -16.93 -24.75
CA SER A 185 -10.22 -16.64 -25.96
C SER A 185 -10.59 -15.29 -26.52
N ARG A 186 -9.58 -14.50 -26.88
CA ARG A 186 -9.79 -13.20 -27.51
C ARG A 186 -10.10 -13.37 -28.99
N THR A 187 -11.02 -12.54 -29.50
CA THR A 187 -11.43 -12.59 -30.93
C THR A 187 -10.34 -12.10 -31.89
N GLN A 188 -9.37 -11.32 -31.33
CA GLN A 188 -8.24 -10.79 -32.10
C GLN A 188 -6.92 -10.98 -31.31
N PRO A 189 -5.78 -11.07 -32.02
CA PRO A 189 -4.47 -11.15 -31.38
C PRO A 189 -4.18 -9.95 -30.48
N LEU A 190 -3.40 -10.20 -29.44
CA LEU A 190 -2.87 -9.14 -28.57
C LEU A 190 -1.89 -8.27 -29.36
N LEU A 191 -2.06 -6.96 -29.33
CA LEU A 191 -1.06 -6.02 -29.82
C LEU A 191 0.04 -5.87 -28.77
N PRO A 192 1.31 -6.17 -29.08
CA PRO A 192 2.39 -6.18 -28.11
C PRO A 192 2.72 -4.81 -27.58
N LEU A 193 3.33 -4.78 -26.40
CA LEU A 193 3.92 -3.60 -25.80
C LEU A 193 5.01 -3.00 -26.71
N ARG A 194 4.99 -1.68 -26.88
CA ARG A 194 6.04 -0.91 -27.60
C ARG A 194 6.43 0.31 -26.78
N PRO A 195 7.62 0.89 -26.95
CA PRO A 195 7.99 2.13 -26.31
C PRO A 195 6.92 3.21 -26.53
N GLY A 196 6.42 3.82 -25.44
CA GLY A 196 5.35 4.82 -25.48
C GLY A 196 3.93 4.30 -25.68
N LEU A 197 3.73 3.00 -25.94
CA LEU A 197 2.40 2.40 -26.15
C LEU A 197 2.23 1.15 -25.28
N PRO A 198 1.20 1.09 -24.41
CA PRO A 198 0.89 -0.11 -23.64
C PRO A 198 0.44 -1.26 -24.57
N ALA A 199 0.58 -2.50 -24.10
CA ALA A 199 -0.04 -3.63 -24.76
C ALA A 199 -1.57 -3.43 -24.85
N ARG A 200 -2.18 -3.75 -25.97
CA ARG A 200 -3.62 -3.58 -26.22
C ARG A 200 -4.25 -4.93 -26.55
N GLN A 201 -5.42 -5.16 -25.99
CA GLN A 201 -6.22 -6.35 -26.28
C GLN A 201 -7.66 -5.92 -26.59
N THR A 202 -8.34 -6.69 -27.43
CA THR A 202 -9.77 -6.50 -27.66
C THR A 202 -10.55 -6.76 -26.35
N HIS A 203 -11.67 -6.06 -26.18
CA HIS A 203 -12.61 -6.34 -25.09
C HIS A 203 -13.50 -7.55 -25.41
N ASP A 204 -13.63 -7.92 -26.68
CA ASP A 204 -14.43 -9.06 -27.09
C ASP A 204 -13.71 -10.38 -26.79
N TYR A 205 -14.48 -11.34 -26.28
CA TYR A 205 -13.98 -12.66 -25.95
C TYR A 205 -15.06 -13.73 -26.13
N ARG A 206 -14.61 -14.96 -26.35
CA ARG A 206 -15.44 -16.17 -26.32
C ARG A 206 -15.20 -16.91 -25.01
N ARG A 207 -16.26 -17.48 -24.46
CA ARG A 207 -16.20 -18.34 -23.27
C ARG A 207 -16.15 -19.78 -23.71
N ASN A 208 -15.07 -20.48 -23.41
CA ASN A 208 -14.82 -21.85 -23.84
C ASN A 208 -15.00 -22.88 -22.70
N GLY A 209 -15.65 -22.47 -21.64
CA GLY A 209 -15.89 -23.27 -20.45
C GLY A 209 -15.13 -22.76 -19.22
N LEU A 210 -15.20 -23.53 -18.15
CA LEU A 210 -14.64 -23.17 -16.84
C LEU A 210 -14.01 -24.38 -16.15
N THR A 211 -13.12 -24.12 -15.19
CA THR A 211 -12.56 -25.10 -14.26
C THR A 211 -12.46 -24.49 -12.87
N SER A 212 -12.37 -25.34 -11.84
CA SER A 212 -12.02 -24.94 -10.47
C SER A 212 -10.63 -25.47 -10.14
N LEU A 213 -9.84 -24.69 -9.41
CA LEU A 213 -8.50 -25.06 -8.96
C LEU A 213 -8.55 -25.28 -7.45
N TYR A 214 -8.33 -26.51 -6.99
CA TYR A 214 -7.95 -26.81 -5.61
C TYR A 214 -6.47 -26.53 -5.46
N ALA A 215 -6.06 -25.79 -4.44
CA ALA A 215 -4.65 -25.55 -4.19
C ALA A 215 -4.35 -25.53 -2.68
N ALA A 216 -3.20 -26.06 -2.32
CA ALA A 216 -2.66 -26.05 -0.97
C ALA A 216 -1.27 -25.39 -0.98
N LEU A 217 -1.12 -24.33 -0.20
CA LEU A 217 0.13 -23.62 0.03
C LEU A 217 0.79 -24.15 1.30
N GLU A 218 1.98 -24.66 1.19
CA GLU A 218 2.82 -25.00 2.36
C GLU A 218 3.40 -23.71 2.94
N VAL A 219 3.05 -23.38 4.17
CA VAL A 219 3.37 -22.10 4.81
C VAL A 219 4.88 -21.93 4.96
N ALA A 220 5.59 -22.97 5.34
CA ALA A 220 7.03 -22.90 5.62
C ALA A 220 7.88 -22.72 4.36
N SER A 221 7.54 -23.39 3.25
CA SER A 221 8.33 -23.38 2.03
C SER A 221 7.79 -22.43 0.96
N GLY A 222 6.52 -22.08 1.03
CA GLY A 222 5.81 -21.35 -0.01
C GLY A 222 5.48 -22.22 -1.24
N ARG A 223 5.72 -23.51 -1.22
CA ARG A 223 5.37 -24.44 -2.30
C ARG A 223 3.87 -24.60 -2.41
N VAL A 224 3.38 -24.83 -3.61
CA VAL A 224 1.96 -25.00 -3.89
C VAL A 224 1.72 -26.34 -4.58
N LEU A 225 0.83 -27.13 -4.02
CA LEU A 225 0.19 -28.23 -4.71
C LEU A 225 -1.15 -27.75 -5.28
N GLY A 226 -1.42 -28.04 -6.54
CA GLY A 226 -2.70 -27.69 -7.16
C GLY A 226 -3.24 -28.79 -8.05
N GLU A 227 -4.55 -28.80 -8.21
CA GLU A 227 -5.28 -29.71 -9.08
C GLU A 227 -6.52 -29.03 -9.64
N CYS A 228 -6.66 -28.99 -10.96
CA CYS A 228 -7.86 -28.48 -11.60
C CYS A 228 -8.94 -29.56 -11.68
N ARG A 229 -10.17 -29.19 -11.32
CA ARG A 229 -11.34 -30.06 -11.37
C ARG A 229 -12.53 -29.36 -12.02
N PRO A 230 -13.43 -30.10 -12.68
CA PRO A 230 -14.60 -29.50 -13.34
C PRO A 230 -15.62 -28.97 -12.32
N ARG A 231 -15.62 -29.48 -11.10
CA ARG A 231 -16.54 -29.12 -10.01
C ARG A 231 -15.78 -28.82 -8.74
N HIS A 232 -16.49 -28.31 -7.74
CA HIS A 232 -15.96 -28.01 -6.39
C HIS A 232 -16.94 -28.58 -5.33
N THR A 233 -17.13 -29.89 -5.37
CA THR A 233 -18.01 -30.61 -4.43
C THR A 233 -17.22 -31.11 -3.22
N GLY A 234 -17.93 -31.52 -2.15
CA GLY A 234 -17.28 -32.17 -1.01
C GLY A 234 -16.50 -33.45 -1.38
N ALA A 235 -16.93 -34.17 -2.43
CA ALA A 235 -16.19 -35.31 -2.94
C ALA A 235 -14.88 -34.88 -3.63
N ASP A 236 -14.88 -33.77 -4.36
CA ASP A 236 -13.67 -33.21 -4.98
C ASP A 236 -12.70 -32.73 -3.90
N PHE A 237 -13.21 -32.05 -2.86
CA PHE A 237 -12.42 -31.64 -1.69
C PHE A 237 -11.76 -32.85 -1.01
N LEU A 238 -12.55 -33.87 -0.70
CA LEU A 238 -12.07 -35.11 -0.04
C LEU A 238 -10.97 -35.80 -0.88
N ALA A 239 -11.18 -35.86 -2.20
CA ALA A 239 -10.18 -36.44 -3.09
C ALA A 239 -8.87 -35.65 -3.09
N PHE A 240 -8.96 -34.31 -3.06
CA PHE A 240 -7.76 -33.47 -2.95
C PHE A 240 -7.08 -33.58 -1.58
N LEU A 241 -7.84 -33.59 -0.49
CA LEU A 241 -7.34 -33.82 0.87
C LEU A 241 -6.62 -35.18 0.98
N THR A 242 -7.21 -36.23 0.41
CA THR A 242 -6.58 -37.57 0.34
C THR A 242 -5.28 -37.52 -0.46
N ARG A 243 -5.20 -36.77 -1.53
CA ARG A 243 -3.96 -36.55 -2.29
C ARG A 243 -2.91 -35.85 -1.44
N LEU A 244 -3.27 -34.82 -0.67
CA LEU A 244 -2.34 -34.14 0.24
C LEU A 244 -1.78 -35.10 1.30
N ALA A 245 -2.65 -35.88 1.96
CA ALA A 245 -2.23 -36.88 2.95
C ALA A 245 -1.26 -37.93 2.36
N ARG A 246 -1.43 -38.28 1.07
CA ARG A 246 -0.50 -39.18 0.38
C ARG A 246 0.84 -38.51 0.08
N VAL A 247 0.85 -37.25 -0.37
CA VAL A 247 2.09 -36.50 -0.69
C VAL A 247 2.93 -36.28 0.56
N TYR A 248 2.30 -35.99 1.68
CA TYR A 248 2.95 -35.73 2.96
C TYR A 248 2.91 -36.94 3.91
N ARG A 249 2.88 -38.13 3.36
CA ARG A 249 2.80 -39.38 4.15
C ARG A 249 3.85 -39.42 5.24
N GLY A 250 3.45 -39.81 6.47
CA GLY A 250 4.32 -39.87 7.63
C GLY A 250 4.55 -38.54 8.33
N ARG A 251 3.88 -37.47 7.91
CA ARG A 251 3.89 -36.17 8.56
C ARG A 251 2.51 -35.84 9.14
N GLU A 252 2.52 -35.13 10.24
CA GLU A 252 1.30 -34.51 10.76
C GLU A 252 0.94 -33.30 9.88
N LEU A 253 -0.35 -33.17 9.51
CA LEU A 253 -0.85 -32.10 8.65
C LEU A 253 -1.84 -31.23 9.41
N HIS A 254 -1.52 -29.94 9.53
CA HIS A 254 -2.43 -28.90 9.94
C HIS A 254 -2.91 -28.15 8.70
N VAL A 255 -4.19 -28.30 8.35
CA VAL A 255 -4.75 -27.76 7.12
C VAL A 255 -5.71 -26.64 7.45
N VAL A 256 -5.33 -25.40 7.14
CA VAL A 256 -6.19 -24.24 7.29
C VAL A 256 -7.13 -24.16 6.09
N VAL A 257 -8.45 -24.14 6.38
CA VAL A 257 -9.52 -24.07 5.38
C VAL A 257 -10.53 -22.97 5.72
N ASP A 258 -11.32 -22.54 4.76
CA ASP A 258 -12.45 -21.65 5.03
C ASP A 258 -13.65 -22.43 5.62
N ASN A 259 -14.63 -21.69 6.13
CA ASN A 259 -15.85 -22.28 6.72
C ASN A 259 -16.89 -22.62 5.64
N SER A 260 -16.49 -23.47 4.68
CA SER A 260 -17.38 -23.98 3.64
C SER A 260 -18.08 -25.26 4.05
N SER A 261 -19.35 -25.42 3.68
CA SER A 261 -20.10 -26.66 3.91
C SER A 261 -19.50 -27.88 3.19
N THR A 262 -18.73 -27.68 2.14
CA THR A 262 -18.01 -28.76 1.42
C THR A 262 -16.93 -29.42 2.29
N HIS A 263 -16.39 -28.69 3.28
CA HIS A 263 -15.31 -29.16 4.17
C HIS A 263 -15.83 -29.94 5.39
N SER A 264 -17.13 -29.84 5.68
CA SER A 264 -17.76 -30.47 6.85
C SER A 264 -18.76 -31.58 6.52
N THR A 265 -18.69 -32.14 5.29
CA THR A 265 -19.57 -33.24 4.89
C THR A 265 -19.35 -34.49 5.73
N PRO A 266 -20.36 -35.38 5.91
CA PRO A 266 -20.21 -36.64 6.65
C PRO A 266 -19.05 -37.50 6.13
N ALA A 267 -18.82 -37.51 4.82
CA ALA A 267 -17.72 -38.26 4.22
C ALA A 267 -16.31 -37.69 4.60
N VAL A 268 -16.21 -36.36 4.68
CA VAL A 268 -14.96 -35.71 5.15
C VAL A 268 -14.75 -36.00 6.62
N GLN A 269 -15.78 -35.92 7.47
CA GLN A 269 -15.66 -36.21 8.90
C GLN A 269 -15.25 -37.66 9.15
N ALA A 270 -15.89 -38.61 8.46
CA ALA A 270 -15.55 -40.04 8.58
C ALA A 270 -14.07 -40.28 8.11
N TRP A 271 -13.63 -39.60 7.06
CA TRP A 271 -12.28 -39.72 6.58
C TRP A 271 -11.26 -39.14 7.59
N LEU A 272 -11.52 -37.98 8.19
CA LEU A 272 -10.69 -37.36 9.22
C LEU A 272 -10.56 -38.26 10.45
N ALA A 273 -11.69 -38.90 10.90
CA ALA A 273 -11.65 -39.84 11.98
C ALA A 273 -10.75 -41.05 11.72
N ALA A 274 -10.62 -41.47 10.47
CA ALA A 274 -9.72 -42.53 10.04
C ALA A 274 -8.25 -42.06 9.80
N HIS A 275 -8.02 -40.74 9.80
CA HIS A 275 -6.71 -40.14 9.53
C HIS A 275 -6.33 -39.11 10.61
N PRO A 276 -6.08 -39.55 11.87
CA PRO A 276 -5.87 -38.65 13.01
C PRO A 276 -4.62 -37.75 12.88
N THR A 277 -3.75 -38.02 11.94
CA THR A 277 -2.58 -37.18 11.61
C THR A 277 -2.96 -35.96 10.76
N VAL A 278 -4.20 -35.83 10.33
CA VAL A 278 -4.69 -34.69 9.52
C VAL A 278 -5.72 -33.91 10.35
N GLN A 279 -5.42 -32.66 10.63
CA GLN A 279 -6.28 -31.76 11.40
C GLN A 279 -6.71 -30.59 10.53
N LEU A 280 -8.02 -30.26 10.52
CA LEU A 280 -8.54 -29.09 9.83
C LEU A 280 -8.72 -27.94 10.82
N HIS A 281 -8.20 -26.77 10.44
CA HIS A 281 -8.32 -25.50 11.16
C HIS A 281 -9.19 -24.56 10.36
N VAL A 282 -10.41 -24.30 10.84
CA VAL A 282 -11.42 -23.56 10.10
C VAL A 282 -11.32 -22.08 10.40
N THR A 283 -11.19 -21.23 9.36
CA THR A 283 -11.21 -19.78 9.56
C THR A 283 -12.62 -19.30 9.94
N PRO A 284 -12.74 -18.18 10.68
CA PRO A 284 -14.05 -17.62 11.01
C PRO A 284 -14.87 -17.30 9.77
N THR A 285 -16.19 -17.45 9.89
CA THR A 285 -17.12 -17.09 8.80
C THR A 285 -16.87 -15.68 8.28
N GLY A 286 -16.59 -15.58 6.99
CA GLY A 286 -16.31 -14.30 6.34
C GLY A 286 -14.92 -13.73 6.55
N ALA A 287 -14.00 -14.52 7.11
CA ALA A 287 -12.60 -14.15 7.30
C ALA A 287 -11.64 -14.99 6.42
N SER A 288 -12.04 -15.32 5.18
CA SER A 288 -11.21 -16.06 4.22
C SER A 288 -9.83 -15.43 3.98
N TRP A 289 -9.69 -14.13 4.20
CA TRP A 289 -8.39 -13.43 4.12
C TRP A 289 -7.36 -13.93 5.13
N LEU A 290 -7.76 -14.67 6.17
CA LEU A 290 -6.84 -15.39 7.07
C LEU A 290 -6.19 -16.59 6.38
N ASN A 291 -6.81 -17.15 5.34
CA ASN A 291 -6.25 -18.23 4.56
C ASN A 291 -5.21 -17.69 3.57
N MET A 292 -3.93 -17.97 3.79
CA MET A 292 -2.82 -17.39 3.02
C MET A 292 -2.83 -17.78 1.54
N ILE A 293 -3.47 -18.88 1.16
CA ILE A 293 -3.60 -19.31 -0.25
C ILE A 293 -4.36 -18.28 -1.10
N GLU A 294 -5.25 -17.49 -0.50
CA GLU A 294 -5.96 -16.43 -1.21
C GLU A 294 -5.02 -15.35 -1.78
N ALA A 295 -3.93 -15.04 -1.06
CA ALA A 295 -2.91 -14.14 -1.57
C ALA A 295 -2.23 -14.72 -2.83
N TRP A 296 -1.95 -16.02 -2.81
CA TRP A 296 -1.38 -16.73 -3.97
C TRP A 296 -2.36 -16.80 -5.15
N PHE A 297 -3.64 -17.06 -4.91
CA PHE A 297 -4.67 -16.98 -5.96
C PHE A 297 -4.75 -15.59 -6.60
N GLY A 298 -4.56 -14.53 -5.81
CA GLY A 298 -4.43 -13.18 -6.32
C GLY A 298 -3.22 -13.02 -7.24
N ILE A 299 -2.09 -13.61 -6.91
CA ILE A 299 -0.86 -13.59 -7.72
C ILE A 299 -1.06 -14.38 -9.01
N LEU A 300 -1.55 -15.62 -8.95
CA LEU A 300 -1.89 -16.46 -10.09
C LEU A 300 -2.80 -15.70 -11.07
N THR A 301 -3.87 -15.10 -10.57
CA THR A 301 -4.81 -14.34 -11.37
C THR A 301 -4.14 -13.18 -12.12
N ARG A 302 -3.36 -12.37 -11.41
CA ARG A 302 -2.71 -11.18 -11.99
C ARG A 302 -1.60 -11.51 -12.96
N LYS A 303 -0.77 -12.52 -12.63
CA LYS A 303 0.44 -12.84 -13.41
C LYS A 303 0.17 -13.82 -14.56
N SER A 304 -0.83 -14.67 -14.43
CA SER A 304 -1.02 -15.79 -15.34
C SER A 304 -2.39 -15.75 -16.05
N VAL A 305 -3.50 -15.80 -15.32
CA VAL A 305 -4.83 -16.02 -15.90
C VAL A 305 -5.41 -14.78 -16.58
N ARG A 306 -5.32 -13.61 -15.91
CA ARG A 306 -6.07 -12.39 -16.31
C ARG A 306 -5.79 -11.90 -17.73
N ARG A 307 -4.55 -12.08 -18.23
CA ARG A 307 -4.13 -11.64 -19.56
C ARG A 307 -4.00 -12.81 -20.53
N GLY A 308 -4.25 -14.04 -20.07
CA GLY A 308 -4.20 -15.23 -20.90
C GLY A 308 -5.35 -15.27 -21.92
N SER A 309 -5.13 -15.99 -23.01
CA SER A 309 -6.14 -16.34 -24.00
C SER A 309 -6.14 -17.86 -24.15
N PHE A 310 -7.28 -18.50 -23.91
CA PHE A 310 -7.40 -19.95 -23.81
C PHE A 310 -8.56 -20.42 -24.68
N GLU A 311 -8.25 -21.15 -25.77
CA GLU A 311 -9.25 -21.67 -26.70
C GLU A 311 -10.02 -22.85 -26.14
N THR A 312 -9.49 -23.54 -25.14
CA THR A 312 -10.12 -24.68 -24.48
C THR A 312 -9.86 -24.67 -22.98
N VAL A 313 -10.72 -25.34 -22.20
CA VAL A 313 -10.50 -25.60 -20.78
C VAL A 313 -9.20 -26.38 -20.54
N ARG A 314 -8.87 -27.33 -21.42
CA ARG A 314 -7.63 -28.11 -21.34
C ARG A 314 -6.39 -27.20 -21.45
N ALA A 315 -6.40 -26.24 -22.38
CA ALA A 315 -5.31 -25.28 -22.53
C ALA A 315 -5.15 -24.39 -21.27
N LEU A 316 -6.26 -23.98 -20.66
CA LEU A 316 -6.25 -23.24 -19.39
C LEU A 316 -5.65 -24.09 -18.25
N ILE A 317 -6.08 -25.36 -18.11
CA ILE A 317 -5.57 -26.29 -17.09
C ILE A 317 -4.05 -26.45 -17.24
N GLN A 318 -3.57 -26.80 -18.42
CA GLN A 318 -2.15 -26.94 -18.71
C GLN A 318 -1.35 -25.67 -18.42
N HIS A 319 -1.95 -24.51 -18.66
CA HIS A 319 -1.33 -23.22 -18.34
C HIS A 319 -1.20 -23.01 -16.83
N ILE A 320 -2.23 -23.34 -16.07
CA ILE A 320 -2.21 -23.27 -14.59
C ILE A 320 -1.17 -24.24 -14.02
N GLU A 321 -1.14 -25.49 -14.51
CA GLU A 321 -0.17 -26.50 -14.08
C GLU A 321 1.28 -26.04 -14.32
N ARG A 322 1.56 -25.52 -15.52
CA ARG A 322 2.88 -24.93 -15.83
C ARG A 322 3.22 -23.77 -14.92
N TYR A 323 2.24 -22.92 -14.58
CA TYR A 323 2.47 -21.82 -13.65
C TYR A 323 2.81 -22.31 -12.25
N ILE A 324 2.12 -23.35 -11.75
CA ILE A 324 2.41 -23.98 -10.45
C ILE A 324 3.81 -24.60 -10.46
N ALA A 325 4.18 -25.32 -11.50
CA ALA A 325 5.52 -25.89 -11.65
C ALA A 325 6.60 -24.78 -11.58
N HIS A 326 6.44 -23.73 -12.41
CA HIS A 326 7.37 -22.60 -12.41
C HIS A 326 7.42 -21.83 -11.07
N TRP A 327 6.28 -21.70 -10.38
CA TRP A 327 6.25 -21.14 -9.03
C TRP A 327 7.09 -21.96 -8.06
N ASN A 328 7.00 -23.28 -8.15
CA ASN A 328 7.68 -24.22 -7.28
C ASN A 328 9.18 -24.36 -7.57
N ASP A 329 9.70 -23.88 -8.71
CA ASP A 329 11.14 -23.79 -8.98
C ASP A 329 11.83 -22.81 -8.02
N HIS A 330 11.12 -21.71 -7.67
CA HIS A 330 11.60 -20.68 -6.74
C HIS A 330 10.47 -20.22 -5.81
N PRO A 331 9.98 -21.09 -4.92
CA PRO A 331 8.86 -20.78 -4.06
C PRO A 331 9.24 -19.71 -3.04
N THR A 332 8.33 -18.82 -2.77
CA THR A 332 8.55 -17.76 -1.78
C THR A 332 7.48 -17.88 -0.69
N PRO A 333 7.86 -18.17 0.56
CA PRO A 333 6.90 -18.24 1.66
C PRO A 333 6.27 -16.88 1.93
N PHE A 334 5.00 -16.88 2.33
CA PHE A 334 4.33 -15.69 2.82
C PHE A 334 4.60 -15.56 4.32
N VAL A 335 5.05 -14.39 4.75
CA VAL A 335 5.32 -14.11 6.16
C VAL A 335 4.12 -13.44 6.79
N TRP A 336 3.51 -14.10 7.76
CA TRP A 336 2.45 -13.51 8.57
C TRP A 336 3.05 -12.61 9.65
N THR A 337 2.55 -11.36 9.77
CA THR A 337 3.13 -10.36 10.67
C THR A 337 2.17 -9.82 11.73
N LYS A 338 0.88 -10.20 11.67
CA LYS A 338 -0.13 -9.70 12.60
C LYS A 338 -0.38 -10.68 13.73
N THR A 339 -0.42 -10.17 14.98
CA THR A 339 -0.82 -10.99 16.12
C THR A 339 -2.33 -11.22 16.16
N PRO A 340 -2.81 -12.30 16.80
CA PRO A 340 -4.25 -12.51 17.03
C PRO A 340 -4.90 -11.30 17.69
N ALA A 341 -4.26 -10.74 18.72
CA ALA A 341 -4.75 -9.57 19.45
C ALA A 341 -4.96 -8.34 18.56
N ASP A 342 -4.03 -8.08 17.62
CA ASP A 342 -4.15 -6.98 16.65
C ASP A 342 -5.37 -7.14 15.73
N ILE A 343 -5.70 -8.38 15.40
CA ILE A 343 -6.80 -8.72 14.51
C ILE A 343 -8.13 -8.61 15.29
N ILE A 344 -8.23 -9.24 16.45
CA ILE A 344 -9.41 -9.25 17.31
C ILE A 344 -9.76 -7.81 17.71
N ALA A 345 -8.80 -7.01 18.15
CA ALA A 345 -9.02 -5.60 18.51
C ALA A 345 -9.61 -4.77 17.35
N LYS A 346 -9.29 -5.08 16.10
CA LYS A 346 -9.88 -4.43 14.93
C LYS A 346 -11.27 -4.93 14.59
N ALA A 347 -11.53 -6.22 14.81
CA ALA A 347 -12.83 -6.83 14.58
C ALA A 347 -13.87 -6.33 15.60
N VAL A 348 -13.49 -6.19 16.88
CA VAL A 348 -14.39 -5.80 17.99
C VAL A 348 -14.63 -4.28 18.06
N ARG A 349 -13.68 -3.43 17.67
CA ARG A 349 -13.77 -1.95 17.77
C ARG A 349 -14.92 -1.29 16.98
N ARG A 350 -15.69 -2.02 16.19
CA ARG A 350 -16.73 -1.45 15.31
C ARG A 350 -18.13 -2.00 15.51
N GLY A 351 -18.38 -2.63 16.64
CA GLY A 351 -19.73 -3.02 17.09
C GLY A 351 -20.42 -1.95 17.95
N ARG A 352 -20.03 -0.65 17.79
CA ARG A 352 -20.70 0.49 18.42
C ARG A 352 -21.13 1.52 17.38
#